data_64669fade13a5d8dac3b84286dff99bf
#
_entry.id   64669fade13a5d8dac3b84286dff99bf
#
_cell.length_a   1.000
_cell.length_b   1.000
_cell.length_c   1.000
_cell.angle_alpha   90.00
_cell.angle_beta   90.00
_cell.angle_gamma   90.00
#
_symmetry.space_group_name_H-M   'P 1'
#
loop_
_entity.id
_entity.type
_entity.pdbx_description
1 polymer ?
#
loop_
_entity_poly.entity_id
_entity_poly.type
_entity_poly.pdbx_seq_one_letter_code
_entity_poly.pdbx_strand_id
1 'polypeptide(L)' 'MLKEEKDAIIKEYATHEGDTGSPEVQIALLTKRINDLTEHLKTHKKDHHSRRGLFNMIGQRRSLLN' A
#
# COMPACT_ATOMS: atom_id res chain seq x y z
N MET A 1 3.90 2.76 7.49
CA MET A 1 5.01 2.85 6.49
C MET A 1 5.85 4.08 6.80
N LEU A 2 7.15 3.91 6.87
CA LEU A 2 8.06 5.03 7.10
C LEU A 2 8.18 5.91 5.85
N LYS A 3 8.48 7.20 6.06
CA LYS A 3 8.63 8.14 4.96
C LYS A 3 9.70 7.69 3.96
N GLU A 4 10.82 7.17 4.45
CA GLU A 4 11.92 6.68 3.61
C GLU A 4 11.46 5.51 2.72
N GLU A 5 10.66 4.60 3.27
CA GLU A 5 10.11 3.48 2.51
C GLU A 5 9.16 3.97 1.42
N LYS A 6 8.29 4.92 1.76
CA LYS A 6 7.35 5.52 0.82
C LYS A 6 8.09 6.24 -0.31
N ASP A 7 9.07 7.05 0.03
CA ASP A 7 9.87 7.79 -0.95
C ASP A 7 10.62 6.84 -1.89
N ALA A 8 11.18 5.76 -1.36
CA ALA A 8 11.88 4.76 -2.16
C ALA A 8 10.94 4.08 -3.15
N ILE A 9 9.72 3.73 -2.73
CA ILE A 9 8.71 3.11 -3.59
C ILE A 9 8.28 4.09 -4.69
N ILE A 10 8.01 5.34 -4.34
CA ILE A 10 7.63 6.36 -5.30
C ILE A 10 8.73 6.52 -6.35
N LYS A 11 9.98 6.59 -5.93
CA LYS A 11 11.11 6.76 -6.84
C LYS A 11 11.26 5.55 -7.79
N GLU A 12 11.08 4.34 -7.26
CA GLU A 12 11.25 3.10 -8.03
C GLU A 12 10.16 2.94 -9.10
N TYR A 13 8.90 3.30 -8.78
CA TYR A 13 7.76 3.05 -9.65
C TYR A 13 7.27 4.30 -10.38
N ALA A 14 7.89 5.45 -10.16
CA ALA A 14 7.48 6.69 -10.83
C ALA A 14 7.64 6.56 -12.35
N THR A 15 6.63 7.03 -13.08
CA THR A 15 6.65 7.04 -14.54
C THR A 15 7.39 8.26 -15.10
N HIS A 16 7.59 9.27 -14.25
CA HIS A 16 8.33 10.49 -14.58
C HIS A 16 8.81 11.14 -13.30
N GLU A 17 9.74 12.08 -13.42
CA GLU A 17 10.23 12.82 -12.27
C GLU A 17 9.07 13.58 -11.60
N GLY A 18 9.02 13.48 -10.27
CA GLY A 18 7.96 14.11 -9.49
C GLY A 18 6.66 13.33 -9.43
N ASP A 19 6.59 12.14 -10.04
CA ASP A 19 5.38 11.31 -10.01
C ASP A 19 5.17 10.74 -8.61
N THR A 20 4.08 11.15 -7.95
CA THR A 20 3.67 10.64 -6.64
C THR A 20 2.29 10.02 -6.67
N GLY A 21 1.60 10.05 -7.79
CA GLY A 21 0.20 9.67 -7.88
C GLY A 21 -0.21 8.83 -9.07
N SER A 22 0.74 8.34 -9.89
CA SER A 22 0.38 7.45 -11.00
C SER A 22 -0.19 6.13 -10.48
N PRO A 23 -0.98 5.39 -11.28
CA PRO A 23 -1.47 4.08 -10.89
C PRO A 23 -0.35 3.13 -10.47
N GLU A 24 0.79 3.17 -11.13
CA GLU A 24 1.94 2.34 -10.81
C GLU A 24 2.46 2.62 -9.40
N VAL A 25 2.62 3.89 -9.04
CA VAL A 25 3.05 4.31 -7.71
C VAL A 25 1.99 3.94 -6.67
N GLN A 26 0.71 4.18 -6.96
CA GLN A 26 -0.39 3.87 -6.05
C GLN A 26 -0.46 2.37 -5.75
N ILE A 27 -0.33 1.52 -6.78
CA ILE A 27 -0.34 0.07 -6.62
C ILE A 27 0.83 -0.38 -5.75
N ALA A 28 2.02 0.16 -5.99
CA ALA A 28 3.21 -0.19 -5.22
C ALA A 28 3.07 0.20 -3.75
N LEU A 29 2.55 1.39 -3.46
CA LEU A 29 2.32 1.86 -2.09
C LEU A 29 1.27 1.02 -1.38
N LEU A 30 0.16 0.69 -2.07
CA LEU A 30 -0.88 -0.17 -1.52
C LEU A 30 -0.35 -1.57 -1.24
N THR A 31 0.46 -2.12 -2.13
CA THR A 31 1.06 -3.44 -1.94
C THR A 31 1.91 -3.47 -0.66
N LYS A 32 2.74 -2.44 -0.45
CA LYS A 32 3.57 -2.35 0.77
C LYS A 32 2.71 -2.26 2.02
N ARG A 33 1.67 -1.41 2.00
CA ARG A 33 0.76 -1.25 3.14
C ARG A 33 -0.01 -2.53 3.43
N ILE A 34 -0.47 -3.23 2.38
CA ILE A 34 -1.19 -4.49 2.53
C ILE A 34 -0.29 -5.53 3.19
N ASN A 35 0.97 -5.64 2.73
CA ASN A 35 1.91 -6.59 3.32
C ASN A 35 2.23 -6.26 4.76
N ASP A 36 2.46 -4.99 5.10
CA ASP A 36 2.74 -4.56 6.47
C ASP A 36 1.55 -4.87 7.39
N LEU A 37 0.33 -4.59 6.93
CA LEU A 37 -0.87 -4.80 7.72
C LEU A 37 -1.18 -6.28 7.87
N THR A 38 -0.90 -7.09 6.86
CA THR A 38 -1.04 -8.54 6.92
C THR A 38 -0.13 -9.12 8.01
N GLU A 39 1.13 -8.66 8.07
CA GLU A 39 2.05 -9.07 9.12
C GLU A 39 1.57 -8.62 10.51
N HIS A 40 1.08 -7.38 10.62
CA HIS A 40 0.50 -6.86 11.86
C HIS A 40 -0.63 -7.77 12.36
N LEU A 41 -1.53 -8.19 11.48
CA LEU A 41 -2.69 -9.01 11.84
C LEU A 41 -2.33 -10.44 12.24
N LYS A 42 -1.14 -10.93 11.91
CA LYS A 42 -0.67 -12.24 12.38
C LYS A 42 -0.47 -12.24 13.89
N THR A 43 -0.04 -11.12 14.47
CA THR A 43 0.17 -10.98 15.91
C THR A 43 -1.01 -10.30 16.62
N HIS A 44 -1.81 -9.52 15.91
CA HIS A 44 -2.94 -8.77 16.45
C HIS A 44 -4.24 -9.21 15.78
N LYS A 45 -4.61 -10.48 15.97
CA LYS A 45 -5.72 -11.13 15.27
C LYS A 45 -7.08 -10.50 15.55
N LYS A 46 -7.23 -9.81 16.68
CA LYS A 46 -8.49 -9.16 17.09
C LYS A 46 -8.56 -7.69 16.72
N ASP A 47 -7.58 -7.17 15.98
CA ASP A 47 -7.58 -5.79 15.51
C ASP A 47 -8.50 -5.65 14.30
N HIS A 48 -9.79 -5.43 14.58
CA HIS A 48 -10.82 -5.35 13.54
C HIS A 48 -10.72 -4.09 12.70
N HIS A 49 -10.20 -2.99 13.25
CA HIS A 49 -9.99 -1.75 12.50
C HIS A 49 -8.93 -1.95 11.41
N SER A 50 -7.82 -2.57 11.78
CA SER A 50 -6.75 -2.85 10.81
C SER A 50 -7.21 -3.84 9.76
N ARG A 51 -8.00 -4.84 10.13
CA ARG A 51 -8.55 -5.81 9.19
C ARG A 51 -9.46 -5.15 8.17
N ARG A 52 -10.33 -4.26 8.61
CA ARG A 52 -11.20 -3.48 7.73
C ARG A 52 -10.40 -2.60 6.78
N GLY A 53 -9.36 -1.93 7.30
CA GLY A 53 -8.45 -1.13 6.48
C GLY A 53 -7.73 -1.96 5.44
N LEU A 54 -7.31 -3.18 5.80
CA LEU A 54 -6.67 -4.11 4.87
C LEU A 54 -7.60 -4.45 3.70
N PHE A 55 -8.85 -4.81 3.99
CA PHE A 55 -9.82 -5.13 2.94
C PHE A 55 -10.10 -3.94 2.03
N ASN A 56 -10.18 -2.73 2.60
CA ASN A 56 -10.37 -1.52 1.81
C ASN A 56 -9.19 -1.30 0.85
N MET A 57 -7.96 -1.49 1.31
CA MET A 57 -6.77 -1.34 0.48
C MET A 57 -6.69 -2.40 -0.62
N ILE A 58 -7.10 -3.63 -0.32
CA ILE A 58 -7.16 -4.71 -1.33
C ILE A 58 -8.15 -4.33 -2.43
N GLY A 59 -9.31 -3.79 -2.06
CA GLY A 59 -10.31 -3.32 -3.02
C GLY A 59 -9.79 -2.18 -3.88
N GLN A 60 -9.13 -1.20 -3.29
CA GLN A 60 -8.52 -0.08 -4.01
C GLN A 60 -7.46 -0.56 -5.00
N ARG A 61 -6.60 -1.49 -4.56
CA ARG A 61 -5.56 -2.05 -5.42
C ARG A 61 -6.17 -2.77 -6.62
N ARG A 62 -7.22 -3.55 -6.39
CA ARG A 62 -7.92 -4.26 -7.47
C ARG A 62 -8.50 -3.28 -8.49
N SER A 63 -9.10 -2.17 -8.02
CA SER A 63 -9.64 -1.14 -8.90
C SER A 63 -8.55 -0.52 -9.78
N LEU A 64 -7.37 -0.29 -9.23
CA LEU A 64 -6.26 0.28 -10.00
C LEU A 64 -5.69 -0.70 -11.03
N LEU A 65 -5.78 -2.01 -10.76
CA LEU A 65 -5.28 -3.05 -11.67
C LEU A 65 -6.27 -3.33 -12.83
N ASN A 66 -7.53 -3.04 -12.63
CA ASN A 66 -8.54 -3.18 -13.68
C ASN A 66 -8.60 -1.90 -14.51
#